data_7b30872f12abee76a62a764881116ca9
#
_entry.id   7b30872f12abee76a62a764881116ca9
#
_cell.length_a   1.000
_cell.length_b   1.000
_cell.length_c   1.000
_cell.angle_alpha   90.00
_cell.angle_beta   90.00
_cell.angle_gamma   90.00
#
_symmetry.space_group_name_H-M   'P 1'
#
loop_
_entity.id
_entity.type
_entity.pdbx_description
1 polymer ?
#
loop_
_entity_poly.entity_id
_entity_poly.type
_entity_poly.pdbx_seq_one_letter_code
_entity_poly.pdbx_strand_id
1 'polypeptide(L)'
;MTEKIDTGFKKVQIVSSLIVSHQSEIDLEYYLNFLDKHGHDFFERLKNVGLISWRVSRVFNKVGSVKTNEVYIYRNQEAYLKGQKVIENFFKDHESFYKNITAKVEATRG
;
A
#
# COMPACT_ATOMS: atom_id res chain seq x y z
N MET A 1 6.80 -28.77 15.30
CA MET A 1 6.60 -28.58 15.16
C MET A 1 6.36 -28.19 15.17
N THR A 2 6.55 -28.09 15.37
CA THR A 2 6.28 -27.92 15.20
C THR A 2 6.01 -27.34 14.87
N GLU A 3 6.05 -27.28 14.65
CA GLU A 3 5.72 -26.89 14.11
C GLU A 3 4.98 -26.55 14.24
N LYS A 4 4.88 -26.85 14.70
CA LYS A 4 4.22 -26.63 14.67
C LYS A 4 3.60 -25.85 14.93
N ILE A 5 3.46 -26.16 15.58
CA ILE A 5 2.98 -25.15 15.68
C ILE A 5 3.60 -24.11 15.64
N ASP A 6 4.43 -24.07 15.55
CA ASP A 6 4.82 -23.03 15.30
C ASP A 6 4.25 -22.56 14.32
N THR A 7 3.91 -22.93 14.22
CA THR A 7 3.44 -22.47 13.53
C THR A 7 3.34 -21.37 13.37
N GLY A 8 4.27 -21.21 14.14
CA GLY A 8 4.29 -20.24 13.54
C GLY A 8 4.14 -18.88 13.86
N PHE A 9 4.03 -18.55 15.06
CA PHE A 9 3.84 -17.14 15.46
C PHE A 9 5.06 -16.28 15.17
N LYS A 10 6.24 -16.88 15.06
CA LYS A 10 7.44 -16.14 14.68
C LYS A 10 7.52 -15.83 13.20
N LYS A 11 6.63 -16.45 12.42
CA LYS A 11 6.64 -16.30 10.98
C LYS A 11 5.36 -15.67 10.47
N VAL A 12 4.69 -14.91 11.31
CA VAL A 12 3.44 -14.28 10.92
C VAL A 12 3.70 -13.25 9.82
N GLN A 13 2.73 -13.12 8.94
CA GLN A 13 2.74 -12.09 7.92
C GLN A 13 2.47 -10.73 8.56
N ILE A 14 2.94 -9.68 7.90
CA ILE A 14 2.68 -8.31 8.33
C ILE A 14 1.65 -7.71 7.38
N VAL A 15 0.59 -7.16 7.94
CA VAL A 15 -0.45 -6.45 7.19
C VAL A 15 -0.30 -4.96 7.46
N SER A 16 -0.20 -4.18 6.39
CA SER A 16 -0.16 -2.73 6.47
C SER A 16 -1.34 -2.17 5.69
N SER A 17 -2.15 -1.35 6.34
CA SER A 17 -3.34 -0.75 5.73
C SER A 17 -3.21 0.75 5.69
N LEU A 18 -3.52 1.33 4.53
CA LEU A 18 -3.52 2.78 4.35
C LEU A 18 -4.89 3.23 3.90
N ILE A 19 -5.41 4.28 4.55
CA ILE A 19 -6.61 4.97 4.08
C ILE A 19 -6.15 6.26 3.45
N VAL A 20 -6.48 6.43 2.17
CA VAL A 20 -6.11 7.63 1.42
C VAL A 20 -7.38 8.42 1.17
N SER A 21 -7.45 9.63 1.71
CA SER A 21 -8.60 10.53 1.52
C SER A 21 -8.28 11.50 0.39
N HIS A 22 -9.19 11.59 -0.58
CA HIS A 22 -9.04 12.46 -1.74
C HIS A 22 -10.04 13.61 -1.61
N GLN A 23 -9.70 14.77 -2.18
CA GLN A 23 -10.58 15.93 -2.06
C GLN A 23 -11.80 15.83 -2.96
N SER A 24 -11.72 15.08 -4.04
CA SER A 24 -12.82 14.98 -5.00
C SER A 24 -12.71 13.71 -5.81
N GLU A 25 -13.77 13.40 -6.56
CA GLU A 25 -13.77 12.27 -7.49
C GLU A 25 -12.70 12.45 -8.57
N ILE A 26 -12.47 13.68 -9.00
CA ILE A 26 -11.45 13.96 -10.02
C ILE A 26 -10.06 13.64 -9.47
N ASP A 27 -9.80 14.00 -8.22
CA ASP A 27 -8.51 13.70 -7.58
C ASP A 27 -8.33 12.19 -7.43
N LEU A 28 -9.40 11.47 -7.07
CA LEU A 28 -9.35 10.02 -6.98
C LEU A 28 -9.03 9.42 -8.35
N GLU A 29 -9.70 9.89 -9.39
CA GLU A 29 -9.48 9.38 -10.74
C GLU A 29 -8.04 9.62 -11.20
N TYR A 30 -7.50 10.79 -10.89
CA TYR A 30 -6.12 11.11 -11.19
C TYR A 30 -5.16 10.14 -10.51
N TYR A 31 -5.42 9.82 -9.24
CA TYR A 31 -4.61 8.88 -8.48
C TYR A 31 -4.71 7.46 -9.07
N LEU A 32 -5.92 7.02 -9.40
CA LEU A 32 -6.11 5.68 -9.96
C LEU A 32 -5.46 5.54 -11.34
N ASN A 33 -5.49 6.61 -12.14
CA ASN A 33 -4.81 6.61 -13.44
C ASN A 33 -3.30 6.47 -13.26
N PHE A 34 -2.75 7.11 -12.23
CA PHE A 34 -1.33 6.96 -11.91
C PHE A 34 -1.02 5.50 -11.54
N LEU A 35 -1.87 4.88 -10.73
CA LEU A 35 -1.67 3.48 -10.34
C LEU A 35 -1.79 2.55 -11.54
N ASP A 36 -2.72 2.81 -12.46
CA ASP A 36 -2.82 2.01 -13.68
C ASP A 36 -1.53 2.07 -14.49
N LYS A 37 -0.90 3.24 -14.52
CA LYS A 37 0.30 3.43 -15.33
C LYS A 37 1.55 2.89 -14.65
N HIS A 38 1.66 3.07 -13.34
CA HIS A 38 2.90 2.79 -12.61
C HIS A 38 2.76 1.71 -11.54
N GLY A 39 1.55 1.25 -11.27
CA GLY A 39 1.32 0.30 -10.18
C GLY A 39 1.97 -1.05 -10.38
N HIS A 40 2.08 -1.51 -11.64
CA HIS A 40 2.74 -2.78 -11.91
C HIS A 40 4.21 -2.72 -11.51
N ASP A 41 4.91 -1.65 -11.86
CA ASP A 41 6.30 -1.46 -11.48
C ASP A 41 6.43 -1.40 -9.95
N PHE A 42 5.56 -0.65 -9.31
CA PHE A 42 5.54 -0.54 -7.85
C PHE A 42 5.36 -1.91 -7.20
N PHE A 43 4.39 -2.67 -7.68
CA PHE A 43 4.12 -4.01 -7.16
C PHE A 43 5.32 -4.93 -7.35
N GLU A 44 5.94 -4.92 -8.52
CA GLU A 44 7.08 -5.80 -8.79
C GLU A 44 8.27 -5.45 -7.90
N ARG A 45 8.52 -4.18 -7.66
CA ARG A 45 9.60 -3.76 -6.76
C ARG A 45 9.36 -4.29 -5.34
N LEU A 46 8.14 -4.19 -4.85
CA LEU A 46 7.79 -4.66 -3.51
C LEU A 46 7.79 -6.19 -3.44
N LYS A 47 7.31 -6.85 -4.48
CA LYS A 47 7.30 -8.31 -4.56
C LYS A 47 8.72 -8.86 -4.43
N ASN A 48 9.68 -8.20 -5.04
CA ASN A 48 11.07 -8.63 -5.01
C ASN A 48 11.66 -8.61 -3.60
N VAL A 49 11.09 -7.85 -2.67
CA VAL A 49 11.58 -7.81 -1.29
C VAL A 49 10.65 -8.53 -0.31
N GLY A 50 9.57 -9.15 -0.81
CA GLY A 50 8.76 -10.01 0.03
C GLY A 50 7.30 -9.63 0.20
N LEU A 51 6.80 -8.69 -0.60
CA LEU A 51 5.37 -8.41 -0.63
C LEU A 51 4.65 -9.61 -1.24
N ILE A 52 3.55 -10.03 -0.63
CA ILE A 52 2.73 -11.14 -1.13
C ILE A 52 1.55 -10.61 -1.92
N SER A 53 0.87 -9.58 -1.42
CA SER A 53 -0.27 -9.02 -2.12
C SER A 53 -0.43 -7.54 -1.80
N TRP A 54 -1.04 -6.83 -2.75
CA TRP A 54 -1.36 -5.42 -2.64
C TRP A 54 -2.73 -5.22 -3.28
N ARG A 55 -3.65 -4.62 -2.53
CA ARG A 55 -4.99 -4.35 -3.01
C ARG A 55 -5.33 -2.91 -2.77
N VAL A 56 -5.99 -2.31 -3.78
CA VAL A 56 -6.52 -0.96 -3.67
C VAL A 56 -8.02 -1.07 -3.86
N SER A 57 -8.77 -0.58 -2.88
CA SER A 57 -10.23 -0.65 -2.90
C SER A 57 -10.81 0.71 -2.61
N ARG A 58 -11.94 1.02 -3.24
CA ARG A 58 -12.67 2.24 -2.92
C ARG A 58 -13.58 1.99 -1.72
N VAL A 59 -13.63 2.98 -0.82
CA VAL A 59 -14.51 2.91 0.35
C VAL A 59 -15.82 3.62 0.00
N PHE A 60 -16.95 2.92 0.10
CA PHE A 60 -18.25 3.44 -0.30
C PHE A 60 -19.21 3.68 0.87
N ASN A 61 -18.75 3.53 2.08
CA ASN A 61 -19.65 3.50 3.22
C ASN A 61 -20.08 4.86 3.75
N LYS A 62 -19.66 5.94 3.09
CA LYS A 62 -19.98 7.29 3.58
C LYS A 62 -20.26 8.23 2.44
N VAL A 63 -21.39 8.92 2.53
CA VAL A 63 -21.76 9.97 1.58
C VAL A 63 -20.78 11.14 1.76
N GLY A 64 -20.29 11.67 0.64
CA GLY A 64 -19.39 12.81 0.66
C GLY A 64 -17.94 12.46 0.97
N SER A 65 -17.64 11.18 1.18
CA SER A 65 -16.29 10.74 1.47
C SER A 65 -15.70 10.10 0.22
N VAL A 66 -14.50 10.54 -0.18
CA VAL A 66 -13.80 10.00 -1.32
C VAL A 66 -12.51 9.37 -0.82
N LYS A 67 -12.55 8.09 -0.58
CA LYS A 67 -11.43 7.38 0.05
C LYS A 67 -11.11 6.09 -0.66
N THR A 68 -9.83 5.73 -0.64
CA THR A 68 -9.37 4.40 -1.03
C THR A 68 -8.69 3.75 0.16
N ASN A 69 -8.73 2.42 0.18
CA ASN A 69 -8.04 1.62 1.17
C ASN A 69 -7.01 0.77 0.44
N GLU A 70 -5.76 0.82 0.88
CA GLU A 70 -4.70 0.01 0.30
C GLU A 70 -4.20 -0.96 1.35
N VAL A 71 -4.21 -2.23 1.01
CA VAL A 71 -3.78 -3.28 1.94
C VAL A 71 -2.57 -3.99 1.36
N TYR A 72 -1.50 -3.98 2.13
CA TYR A 72 -0.23 -4.61 1.78
C TYR A 72 -0.02 -5.79 2.70
N ILE A 73 0.27 -6.96 2.15
CA ILE A 73 0.59 -8.14 2.95
C ILE A 73 2.02 -8.55 2.63
N TYR A 74 2.87 -8.51 3.65
CA TYR A 74 4.28 -8.86 3.54
C TYR A 74 4.52 -10.24 4.16
N ARG A 75 5.49 -10.96 3.61
CA ARG A 75 5.83 -12.31 4.06
C ARG A 75 6.23 -12.34 5.54
N ASN A 76 6.95 -11.31 5.99
CA ASN A 76 7.45 -11.22 7.37
C ASN A 76 7.90 -9.79 7.64
N GLN A 77 8.40 -9.57 8.86
CA GLN A 77 8.83 -8.24 9.27
C GLN A 77 10.00 -7.72 8.44
N GLU A 78 10.93 -8.57 8.08
CA GLU A 78 12.07 -8.16 7.26
C GLU A 78 11.60 -7.63 5.91
N ALA A 79 10.65 -8.35 5.28
CA ALA A 79 10.09 -7.91 4.01
C ALA A 79 9.39 -6.56 4.15
N TYR A 80 8.66 -6.37 5.24
CA TYR A 80 8.00 -5.10 5.52
C TYR A 80 9.03 -3.95 5.60
N LEU A 81 10.10 -4.16 6.35
CA LEU A 81 11.12 -3.12 6.51
C LEU A 81 11.81 -2.77 5.20
N LYS A 82 12.14 -3.81 4.40
CA LYS A 82 12.71 -3.58 3.08
C LYS A 82 11.72 -2.88 2.15
N GLY A 83 10.44 -3.22 2.30
CA GLY A 83 9.38 -2.61 1.52
C GLY A 83 9.25 -1.12 1.77
N GLN A 84 9.48 -0.67 3.00
CA GLN A 84 9.44 0.76 3.31
C GLN A 84 10.47 1.54 2.50
N LYS A 85 11.64 0.96 2.31
CA LYS A 85 12.68 1.59 1.50
C LYS A 85 12.29 1.64 0.02
N VAL A 86 11.67 0.58 -0.47
CA VAL A 86 11.16 0.54 -1.85
C VAL A 86 10.13 1.63 -2.07
N ILE A 87 9.20 1.78 -1.12
CA ILE A 87 8.15 2.80 -1.21
C ILE A 87 8.77 4.19 -1.21
N GLU A 88 9.74 4.42 -0.34
CA GLU A 88 10.44 5.71 -0.28
C GLU A 88 11.09 6.05 -1.61
N ASN A 89 11.76 5.07 -2.22
CA ASN A 89 12.42 5.28 -3.50
C ASN A 89 11.42 5.52 -4.62
N PHE A 90 10.30 4.81 -4.60
CA PHE A 90 9.25 5.01 -5.59
C PHE A 90 8.68 6.42 -5.51
N PHE A 91 8.47 6.93 -4.29
CA PHE A 91 8.00 8.30 -4.08
C PHE A 91 8.99 9.31 -4.65
N LYS A 92 10.29 9.08 -4.46
CA LYS A 92 11.31 9.95 -5.04
C LYS A 92 11.29 9.92 -6.56
N ASP A 93 11.12 8.74 -7.14
CA ASP A 93 11.08 8.59 -8.59
C ASP A 93 9.87 9.30 -9.22
N HIS A 94 8.80 9.48 -8.44
CA HIS A 94 7.57 10.09 -8.91
C HIS A 94 7.21 11.34 -8.12
N GLU A 95 8.23 12.08 -7.70
CA GLU A 95 8.06 13.22 -6.82
C GLU A 95 7.09 14.26 -7.38
N SER A 96 7.16 14.52 -8.68
CA SER A 96 6.31 15.56 -9.27
C SER A 96 4.82 15.18 -9.18
N PHE A 97 4.50 13.89 -9.33
CA PHE A 97 3.13 13.43 -9.15
C PHE A 97 2.68 13.68 -7.71
N TYR A 98 3.47 13.24 -6.73
CA TYR A 98 3.07 13.32 -5.33
C TYR A 98 2.98 14.75 -4.82
N LYS A 99 3.74 15.66 -5.41
CA LYS A 99 3.63 17.09 -5.06
C LYS A 99 2.32 17.71 -5.54
N ASN A 100 1.70 17.12 -6.54
CA ASN A 100 0.51 17.68 -7.17
C ASN A 100 -0.79 17.08 -6.66
N ILE A 101 -0.74 16.05 -5.81
CA ILE A 101 -1.97 15.49 -5.26
C ILE A 101 -2.21 16.07 -3.87
N THR A 102 -3.50 16.18 -3.53
CA THR A 102 -3.94 16.74 -2.27
C THR A 102 -4.60 15.65 -1.43
N ALA A 103 -3.98 14.49 -1.39
CA ALA A 103 -4.50 13.35 -0.65
C ALA A 103 -3.98 13.37 0.78
N LYS A 104 -4.81 12.88 1.69
CA LYS A 104 -4.45 12.72 3.09
C LYS A 104 -4.40 11.23 3.40
N VAL A 105 -3.32 10.79 4.02
CA VAL A 105 -3.08 9.38 4.25
C VAL A 105 -3.09 9.07 5.74
N GLU A 106 -3.85 8.03 6.11
CA GLU A 106 -3.86 7.48 7.47
C GLU A 106 -3.40 6.03 7.39
N ALA A 107 -2.39 5.69 8.16
CA ALA A 107 -1.80 4.35 8.13
C ALA A 107 -2.15 3.57 9.39
N THR A 108 -2.53 2.30 9.18
CA THR A 108 -2.72 1.35 10.27
C THR A 108 -1.85 0.13 9.98
N ARG A 109 -1.02 -0.22 10.95
CA ARG A 109 -0.14 -1.38 10.83
C ARG A 109 -0.49 -2.37 11.92
N GLY A 110 -0.76 -3.59 11.48
CA GLY A 110 -1.21 -4.60 12.41
C GLY A 110 -0.20 -5.65 12.73
#